data_ff1a0a889b82499342d0428c6bc2f6aa
#
_entry.id   ff1a0a889b82499342d0428c6bc2f6aa
#
_cell.length_a   1.000
_cell.length_b   1.000
_cell.length_c   1.000
_cell.angle_alpha   90.00
_cell.angle_beta   90.00
_cell.angle_gamma   90.00
#
_symmetry.space_group_name_H-M   'P 1'
#
loop_
_entity.id
_entity.type
_entity.pdbx_description
1 polymer ?
#
loop_
_entity_poly.entity_id
_entity_poly.type
_entity_poly.pdbx_seq_one_letter_code
_entity_poly.pdbx_strand_id
1 'polypeptide(L)'
;ENLERAMGDIREELAERLDYLNHNFKLLEAQRLEQRTNYDLEMMNEMGYCSGIENYSRHLAGRKPGEPPFTLVNYFPKDFLLVIDESHVTLPQIRAMYAGDRSRKEMLVEHGFRLPSAYDNRPLTFDEFQEQIHQAIYVSATPAAYEMEQAQQVVEQIIRPTGLLDPQIEIRPIKGQIDDLLSEINKVAAANERVLVTTLTKR
;
A
#
# COMPACT_ATOMS: atom_id res chain seq x y z
N GLU A 1 1.32 14.27 -27.46
CA GLU A 1 -0.08 14.76 -27.33
C GLU A 1 -0.63 14.53 -25.92
N ASN A 2 -0.72 13.30 -25.41
CA ASN A 2 -1.20 13.07 -24.03
C ASN A 2 -0.29 13.68 -22.95
N LEU A 3 1.02 13.60 -23.11
CA LEU A 3 1.98 14.17 -22.17
C LEU A 3 1.92 15.70 -22.18
N GLU A 4 1.83 16.32 -23.34
CA GLU A 4 1.72 17.79 -23.48
C GLU A 4 0.44 18.31 -22.82
N ARG A 5 -0.70 17.64 -23.03
CA ARG A 5 -1.94 17.96 -22.34
C ARG A 5 -1.77 17.87 -20.83
N ALA A 6 -1.23 16.73 -20.33
CA ALA A 6 -1.01 16.53 -18.90
C ALA A 6 -0.09 17.58 -18.29
N MET A 7 0.99 17.98 -18.99
CA MET A 7 1.86 19.06 -18.54
C MET A 7 1.13 20.42 -18.50
N GLY A 8 0.19 20.66 -19.42
CA GLY A 8 -0.69 21.82 -19.37
C GLY A 8 -1.55 21.83 -18.10
N ASP A 9 -2.25 20.73 -17.85
CA ASP A 9 -3.12 20.56 -16.68
C ASP A 9 -2.32 20.67 -15.35
N ILE A 10 -1.07 20.16 -15.32
CA ILE A 10 -0.18 20.28 -14.15
C ILE A 10 0.22 21.75 -13.90
N ARG A 11 0.50 22.53 -14.96
CA ARG A 11 0.83 23.97 -14.81
C ARG A 11 -0.34 24.76 -14.29
N GLU A 12 -1.55 24.44 -14.75
CA GLU A 12 -2.77 25.07 -14.28
C GLU A 12 -3.00 24.80 -12.79
N GLU A 13 -2.93 23.52 -12.37
CA GLU A 13 -3.04 23.13 -10.95
C GLU A 13 -1.94 23.78 -10.10
N LEU A 14 -0.70 23.86 -10.61
CA LEU A 14 0.40 24.52 -9.92
C LEU A 14 0.07 26.01 -9.68
N ALA A 15 -0.39 26.73 -10.69
CA ALA A 15 -0.73 28.14 -10.58
C ALA A 15 -1.81 28.39 -9.52
N GLU A 16 -2.88 27.61 -9.55
CA GLU A 16 -3.96 27.66 -8.56
C GLU A 16 -3.45 27.35 -7.13
N ARG A 17 -2.60 26.33 -7.00
CA ARG A 17 -2.04 25.96 -5.68
C ARG A 17 -1.06 26.99 -5.14
N LEU A 18 -0.25 27.60 -5.97
CA LEU A 18 0.66 28.69 -5.58
C LEU A 18 -0.11 29.92 -5.10
N ASP A 19 -1.18 30.28 -5.81
CA ASP A 19 -2.08 31.37 -5.41
C ASP A 19 -2.67 31.10 -4.01
N TYR A 20 -3.20 29.90 -3.78
CA TYR A 20 -3.70 29.48 -2.49
C TYR A 20 -2.63 29.57 -1.39
N LEU A 21 -1.42 29.06 -1.62
CA LEU A 21 -0.33 29.05 -0.63
C LEU A 21 0.12 30.47 -0.29
N ASN A 22 0.25 31.34 -1.29
CA ASN A 22 0.66 32.74 -1.12
C ASN A 22 -0.40 33.53 -0.34
N HIS A 23 -1.69 33.36 -0.64
CA HIS A 23 -2.78 33.98 0.11
C HIS A 23 -2.84 33.54 1.58
N ASN A 24 -2.37 32.33 1.87
CA ASN A 24 -2.29 31.78 3.23
C ASN A 24 -0.93 32.00 3.90
N PHE A 25 -0.06 32.84 3.33
CA PHE A 25 1.29 33.18 3.84
C PHE A 25 2.22 31.96 4.00
N LYS A 26 1.97 30.89 3.25
CA LYS A 26 2.81 29.68 3.18
C LYS A 26 3.89 29.82 2.09
N LEU A 27 4.75 30.84 2.24
CA LEU A 27 5.71 31.22 1.21
C LEU A 27 6.79 30.17 0.95
N LEU A 28 7.22 29.46 2.00
CA LEU A 28 8.22 28.40 1.89
C LEU A 28 7.67 27.19 1.15
N GLU A 29 6.43 26.83 1.46
CA GLU A 29 5.71 25.75 0.79
C GLU A 29 5.47 26.09 -0.69
N ALA A 30 5.09 27.32 -0.98
CA ALA A 30 4.89 27.80 -2.35
C ALA A 30 6.20 27.70 -3.16
N GLN A 31 7.31 28.23 -2.64
CA GLN A 31 8.61 28.18 -3.31
C GLN A 31 9.08 26.74 -3.56
N ARG A 32 8.93 25.87 -2.57
CA ARG A 32 9.30 24.47 -2.69
C ARG A 32 8.48 23.74 -3.75
N LEU A 33 7.17 23.95 -3.74
CA LEU A 33 6.26 23.33 -4.70
C LEU A 33 6.55 23.80 -6.13
N GLU A 34 6.72 25.11 -6.31
CA GLU A 34 7.03 25.73 -7.60
C GLU A 34 8.33 25.17 -8.18
N GLN A 35 9.40 25.19 -7.40
CA GLN A 35 10.71 24.70 -7.83
C GLN A 35 10.65 23.22 -8.21
N ARG A 36 10.02 22.41 -7.37
CA ARG A 36 9.92 20.96 -7.61
C ARG A 36 9.07 20.65 -8.84
N THR A 37 7.90 21.26 -8.96
CA THR A 37 7.00 20.96 -10.07
C THR A 37 7.55 21.44 -11.41
N ASN A 38 8.18 22.61 -11.46
CA ASN A 38 8.82 23.10 -12.68
C ASN A 38 9.98 22.20 -13.11
N TYR A 39 10.81 21.74 -12.17
CA TYR A 39 11.86 20.77 -12.48
C TYR A 39 11.29 19.45 -13.02
N ASP A 40 10.23 18.92 -12.40
CA ASP A 40 9.57 17.69 -12.86
C ASP A 40 8.96 17.87 -14.27
N LEU A 41 8.38 19.04 -14.58
CA LEU A 41 7.86 19.38 -15.90
C LEU A 41 8.97 19.48 -16.96
N GLU A 42 10.12 20.07 -16.62
CA GLU A 42 11.29 20.12 -17.49
C GLU A 42 11.79 18.71 -17.80
N MET A 43 11.93 17.87 -16.78
CA MET A 43 12.35 16.47 -16.96
C MET A 43 11.34 15.66 -17.81
N MET A 44 10.04 15.87 -17.62
CA MET A 44 9.02 15.23 -18.46
C MET A 44 9.11 15.70 -19.91
N ASN A 45 9.40 16.97 -20.14
CA ASN A 45 9.54 17.53 -21.50
C ASN A 45 10.78 16.98 -22.22
N GLU A 46 11.93 16.93 -21.56
CA GLU A 46 13.20 16.56 -22.18
C GLU A 46 13.40 15.04 -22.23
N MET A 47 12.99 14.33 -21.18
CA MET A 47 13.28 12.90 -21.01
C MET A 47 12.02 12.02 -21.13
N GLY A 48 10.82 12.61 -21.18
CA GLY A 48 9.56 11.86 -21.14
C GLY A 48 9.24 11.26 -19.76
N TYR A 49 10.02 11.55 -18.74
CA TYR A 49 9.93 10.96 -17.40
C TYR A 49 10.49 11.89 -16.33
N CYS A 50 9.94 11.80 -15.10
CA CYS A 50 10.53 12.41 -13.91
C CYS A 50 10.45 11.46 -12.71
N SER A 51 11.30 11.69 -11.71
CA SER A 51 11.25 10.93 -10.46
C SER A 51 9.98 11.26 -9.68
N GLY A 52 9.15 10.25 -9.39
CA GLY A 52 7.85 10.43 -8.75
C GLY A 52 6.73 10.78 -9.73
N ILE A 53 6.87 10.42 -11.00
CA ILE A 53 5.87 10.67 -12.05
C ILE A 53 4.48 10.15 -11.70
N GLU A 54 4.40 9.12 -10.84
CA GLU A 54 3.15 8.57 -10.34
C GLU A 54 2.29 9.60 -9.58
N ASN A 55 2.90 10.64 -9.01
CA ASN A 55 2.17 11.71 -8.33
C ASN A 55 1.36 12.59 -9.30
N TYR A 56 1.67 12.53 -10.58
CA TYR A 56 0.96 13.21 -11.68
C TYR A 56 0.01 12.27 -12.45
N SER A 57 -0.20 11.05 -11.94
CA SER A 57 -0.95 9.98 -12.63
C SER A 57 -2.37 10.38 -13.00
N ARG A 58 -3.04 11.26 -12.22
CA ARG A 58 -4.37 11.78 -12.55
C ARG A 58 -4.34 12.54 -13.86
N HIS A 59 -3.41 13.47 -14.03
CA HIS A 59 -3.26 14.26 -15.25
C HIS A 59 -2.81 13.41 -16.44
N LEU A 60 -1.82 12.52 -16.22
CA LEU A 60 -1.31 11.63 -17.27
C LEU A 60 -2.41 10.71 -17.83
N ALA A 61 -3.27 10.19 -16.96
CA ALA A 61 -4.38 9.34 -17.35
C ALA A 61 -5.64 10.09 -17.77
N GLY A 62 -5.69 11.42 -17.64
CA GLY A 62 -6.87 12.23 -17.96
C GLY A 62 -8.07 11.95 -17.07
N ARG A 63 -7.83 11.54 -15.81
CA ARG A 63 -8.88 11.24 -14.82
C ARG A 63 -9.41 12.53 -14.17
N LYS A 64 -10.66 12.48 -13.74
CA LYS A 64 -11.25 13.56 -12.95
C LYS A 64 -10.74 13.53 -11.51
N PRO A 65 -10.79 14.66 -10.78
CA PRO A 65 -10.50 14.68 -9.35
C PRO A 65 -11.34 13.65 -8.59
N GLY A 66 -10.67 12.87 -7.71
CA GLY A 66 -11.31 11.83 -6.91
C GLY A 66 -11.49 10.47 -7.58
N GLU A 67 -11.38 10.39 -8.91
CA GLU A 67 -11.46 9.09 -9.60
C GLU A 67 -10.30 8.15 -9.18
N PRO A 68 -10.60 6.86 -8.89
CA PRO A 68 -9.59 5.90 -8.53
C PRO A 68 -8.61 5.64 -9.69
N PRO A 69 -7.35 5.31 -9.40
CA PRO A 69 -6.41 4.89 -10.44
C PRO A 69 -6.78 3.51 -10.97
N PHE A 70 -6.34 3.23 -12.21
CA PHE A 70 -6.37 1.87 -12.72
C PHE A 70 -5.44 0.98 -11.88
N THR A 71 -5.93 -0.19 -11.50
CA THR A 71 -5.21 -1.19 -10.72
C THR A 71 -5.03 -2.46 -11.54
N LEU A 72 -4.21 -3.40 -11.04
CA LEU A 72 -4.02 -4.69 -11.70
C LEU A 72 -5.35 -5.43 -11.93
N VAL A 73 -6.30 -5.29 -10.99
CA VAL A 73 -7.62 -5.92 -11.08
C VAL A 73 -8.39 -5.48 -12.33
N ASN A 74 -8.21 -4.23 -12.78
CA ASN A 74 -8.89 -3.72 -13.97
C ASN A 74 -8.46 -4.37 -15.30
N TYR A 75 -7.34 -5.12 -15.30
CA TYR A 75 -6.85 -5.84 -16.47
C TYR A 75 -7.40 -7.27 -16.60
N PHE A 76 -8.08 -7.77 -15.56
CA PHE A 76 -8.73 -9.08 -15.62
C PHE A 76 -10.10 -9.01 -16.30
N PRO A 77 -10.60 -10.13 -16.86
CA PRO A 77 -11.98 -10.24 -17.29
C PRO A 77 -12.94 -9.90 -16.12
N LYS A 78 -14.13 -9.38 -16.43
CA LYS A 78 -15.09 -8.98 -15.38
C LYS A 78 -15.55 -10.13 -14.47
N ASP A 79 -15.50 -11.35 -14.96
CA ASP A 79 -15.93 -12.57 -14.28
C ASP A 79 -14.77 -13.38 -13.67
N PHE A 80 -13.65 -12.72 -13.38
CA PHE A 80 -12.50 -13.40 -12.76
C PHE A 80 -12.84 -13.94 -11.37
N LEU A 81 -12.18 -15.03 -11.01
CA LEU A 81 -12.22 -15.58 -9.66
C LEU A 81 -11.05 -15.00 -8.86
N LEU A 82 -11.37 -14.34 -7.76
CA LEU A 82 -10.37 -13.85 -6.80
C LEU A 82 -10.15 -14.88 -5.70
N VAL A 83 -8.90 -15.28 -5.48
CA VAL A 83 -8.53 -16.10 -4.32
C VAL A 83 -7.71 -15.24 -3.37
N ILE A 84 -8.17 -15.08 -2.13
CA ILE A 84 -7.52 -14.28 -1.10
C ILE A 84 -6.93 -15.22 -0.06
N ASP A 85 -5.62 -15.37 -0.11
CA ASP A 85 -4.89 -16.17 0.87
C ASP A 85 -4.68 -15.39 2.17
N GLU A 86 -4.67 -16.11 3.30
CA GLU A 86 -4.61 -15.52 4.65
C GLU A 86 -5.59 -14.35 4.81
N SER A 87 -6.83 -14.57 4.39
CA SER A 87 -7.85 -13.51 4.24
C SER A 87 -8.09 -12.73 5.53
N HIS A 88 -7.99 -13.37 6.69
CA HIS A 88 -8.13 -12.75 8.02
C HIS A 88 -7.07 -11.65 8.31
N VAL A 89 -5.94 -11.66 7.59
CA VAL A 89 -4.89 -10.63 7.64
C VAL A 89 -4.94 -9.72 6.42
N THR A 90 -5.14 -10.30 5.24
CA THR A 90 -5.11 -9.59 3.95
C THR A 90 -6.24 -8.55 3.85
N LEU A 91 -7.46 -8.90 4.22
CA LEU A 91 -8.61 -7.98 4.11
C LEU A 91 -8.50 -6.75 5.04
N PRO A 92 -8.10 -6.89 6.32
CA PRO A 92 -7.79 -5.73 7.17
C PRO A 92 -6.69 -4.83 6.61
N GLN A 93 -5.65 -5.40 5.98
CA GLN A 93 -4.59 -4.62 5.33
C GLN A 93 -5.12 -3.82 4.15
N ILE A 94 -5.89 -4.44 3.27
CA ILE A 94 -6.53 -3.74 2.13
C ILE A 94 -7.40 -2.58 2.64
N ARG A 95 -8.20 -2.81 3.69
CA ARG A 95 -9.04 -1.78 4.30
C ARG A 95 -8.24 -0.60 4.87
N ALA A 96 -7.06 -0.85 5.42
CA ALA A 96 -6.20 0.18 6.03
C ALA A 96 -5.37 0.96 5.00
N MET A 97 -5.14 0.41 3.80
CA MET A 97 -4.24 1.00 2.79
C MET A 97 -4.62 2.42 2.40
N TYR A 98 -5.90 2.67 2.13
CA TYR A 98 -6.37 3.99 1.72
C TYR A 98 -6.11 5.07 2.78
N ALA A 99 -6.50 4.79 4.03
CA ALA A 99 -6.34 5.74 5.12
C ALA A 99 -4.86 6.04 5.42
N GLY A 100 -4.00 5.03 5.37
CA GLY A 100 -2.56 5.19 5.56
C GLY A 100 -1.89 6.02 4.47
N ASP A 101 -2.24 5.78 3.20
CA ASP A 101 -1.73 6.58 2.08
C ASP A 101 -2.24 8.02 2.14
N ARG A 102 -3.53 8.22 2.44
CA ARG A 102 -4.16 9.54 2.57
C ARG A 102 -3.45 10.39 3.62
N SER A 103 -3.26 9.85 4.82
CA SER A 103 -2.60 10.55 5.93
C SER A 103 -1.17 10.98 5.57
N ARG A 104 -0.40 10.11 4.91
CA ARG A 104 0.95 10.45 4.44
C ARG A 104 0.91 11.58 3.40
N LYS A 105 -0.01 11.55 2.46
CA LYS A 105 -0.11 12.55 1.39
C LYS A 105 -0.62 13.90 1.88
N GLU A 106 -1.45 13.93 2.91
CA GLU A 106 -1.88 15.16 3.55
C GLU A 106 -0.67 16.00 3.99
N MET A 107 0.29 15.36 4.67
CA MET A 107 1.53 16.04 5.05
C MET A 107 2.34 16.53 3.85
N LEU A 108 2.44 15.73 2.78
CA LEU A 108 3.20 16.11 1.60
C LEU A 108 2.57 17.27 0.82
N VAL A 109 1.26 17.29 0.69
CA VAL A 109 0.53 18.35 -0.01
C VAL A 109 0.46 19.62 0.84
N GLU A 110 0.21 19.50 2.14
CA GLU A 110 0.12 20.65 3.03
C GLU A 110 1.45 21.41 3.13
N HIS A 111 2.57 20.70 3.15
CA HIS A 111 3.89 21.28 3.25
C HIS A 111 4.58 21.56 1.89
N GLY A 112 3.83 21.56 0.78
CA GLY A 112 4.32 21.96 -0.54
C GLY A 112 5.31 20.98 -1.19
N PHE A 113 5.26 19.69 -0.82
CA PHE A 113 6.07 18.66 -1.47
C PHE A 113 5.40 18.02 -2.67
N ARG A 114 4.05 18.11 -2.76
CA ARG A 114 3.25 17.54 -3.85
C ARG A 114 2.05 18.45 -4.17
N LEU A 115 1.58 18.38 -5.41
CA LEU A 115 0.32 18.97 -5.83
C LEU A 115 -0.87 18.20 -5.21
N PRO A 116 -2.04 18.84 -5.04
CA PRO A 116 -3.26 18.18 -4.57
C PRO A 116 -3.67 16.95 -5.40
N SER A 117 -3.40 16.94 -6.71
CA SER A 117 -3.67 15.78 -7.59
C SER A 117 -2.96 14.50 -7.18
N ALA A 118 -1.88 14.59 -6.39
CA ALA A 118 -1.19 13.43 -5.83
C ALA A 118 -2.10 12.58 -4.92
N TYR A 119 -3.16 13.16 -4.36
CA TYR A 119 -4.17 12.41 -3.60
C TYR A 119 -4.85 11.32 -4.44
N ASP A 120 -4.97 11.53 -5.74
CA ASP A 120 -5.68 10.63 -6.65
C ASP A 120 -4.80 9.48 -7.19
N ASN A 121 -3.51 9.48 -6.87
CA ASN A 121 -2.64 8.30 -6.98
C ASN A 121 -2.69 7.52 -5.66
N ARG A 122 -3.70 6.73 -5.46
CA ARG A 122 -4.04 6.12 -4.18
C ARG A 122 -4.47 4.66 -4.32
N PRO A 123 -4.38 3.86 -3.26
CA PRO A 123 -5.08 2.59 -3.22
C PRO A 123 -6.59 2.79 -3.41
N LEU A 124 -7.26 1.76 -3.85
CA LEU A 124 -8.73 1.73 -3.82
C LEU A 124 -9.21 1.84 -2.36
N THR A 125 -10.36 2.45 -2.17
CA THR A 125 -11.09 2.27 -0.91
C THR A 125 -11.55 0.82 -0.81
N PHE A 126 -11.92 0.36 0.38
CA PHE A 126 -12.40 -1.01 0.55
C PHE A 126 -13.68 -1.27 -0.24
N ASP A 127 -14.57 -0.29 -0.31
CA ASP A 127 -15.82 -0.37 -1.08
C ASP A 127 -15.54 -0.47 -2.60
N GLU A 128 -14.65 0.39 -3.12
CA GLU A 128 -14.19 0.31 -4.52
C GLU A 128 -13.56 -1.05 -4.85
N PHE A 129 -12.81 -1.62 -3.91
CA PHE A 129 -12.23 -2.95 -4.06
C PHE A 129 -13.33 -4.02 -4.12
N GLN A 130 -14.33 -3.96 -3.23
CA GLN A 130 -15.44 -4.90 -3.21
C GLN A 130 -16.29 -4.84 -4.49
N GLU A 131 -16.53 -3.64 -5.03
CA GLU A 131 -17.27 -3.46 -6.29
C GLU A 131 -16.61 -4.12 -7.50
N GLN A 132 -15.29 -4.35 -7.45
CA GLN A 132 -14.56 -5.02 -8.52
C GLN A 132 -14.58 -6.54 -8.41
N ILE A 133 -15.00 -7.09 -7.26
CA ILE A 133 -15.02 -8.52 -7.01
C ILE A 133 -16.38 -9.10 -7.43
N HIS A 134 -16.34 -10.04 -8.37
CA HIS A 134 -17.54 -10.80 -8.76
C HIS A 134 -17.66 -12.12 -8.01
N GLN A 135 -16.56 -12.86 -7.88
CA GLN A 135 -16.49 -14.13 -7.15
C GLN A 135 -15.19 -14.15 -6.32
N ALA A 136 -15.28 -14.60 -5.07
CA ALA A 136 -14.13 -14.70 -4.20
C ALA A 136 -14.08 -16.03 -3.43
N ILE A 137 -12.88 -16.54 -3.24
CA ILE A 137 -12.56 -17.61 -2.29
C ILE A 137 -11.66 -17.03 -1.21
N TYR A 138 -12.11 -17.04 0.02
CA TYR A 138 -11.32 -16.67 1.19
C TYR A 138 -10.64 -17.90 1.75
N VAL A 139 -9.32 -17.89 1.81
CA VAL A 139 -8.51 -18.99 2.36
C VAL A 139 -7.91 -18.53 3.68
N SER A 140 -8.20 -19.24 4.76
CA SER A 140 -7.69 -18.91 6.09
C SER A 140 -7.79 -20.11 7.04
N ALA A 141 -6.79 -20.29 7.89
CA ALA A 141 -6.91 -21.24 9.01
C ALA A 141 -7.77 -20.69 10.16
N THR A 142 -7.90 -19.37 10.25
CA THR A 142 -8.64 -18.66 11.30
C THR A 142 -9.47 -17.53 10.69
N PRO A 143 -10.53 -17.85 9.92
CA PRO A 143 -11.36 -16.83 9.27
C PRO A 143 -11.96 -15.87 10.29
N ALA A 144 -12.03 -14.59 9.92
CA ALA A 144 -12.61 -13.54 10.75
C ALA A 144 -14.10 -13.35 10.48
N ALA A 145 -14.75 -12.49 11.25
CA ALA A 145 -16.18 -12.24 11.14
C ALA A 145 -16.61 -11.81 9.74
N TYR A 146 -15.81 -10.97 9.08
CA TYR A 146 -16.13 -10.49 7.73
C TYR A 146 -16.26 -11.63 6.71
N GLU A 147 -15.30 -12.58 6.68
CA GLU A 147 -15.34 -13.71 5.76
C GLU A 147 -16.57 -14.60 6.03
N MET A 148 -16.87 -14.82 7.31
CA MET A 148 -18.01 -15.63 7.71
C MET A 148 -19.36 -14.99 7.35
N GLU A 149 -19.44 -13.65 7.41
CA GLU A 149 -20.64 -12.90 7.02
C GLU A 149 -20.83 -12.85 5.49
N GLN A 150 -19.74 -12.81 4.72
CA GLN A 150 -19.80 -12.75 3.26
C GLN A 150 -19.90 -14.13 2.60
N ALA A 151 -19.46 -15.20 3.27
CA ALA A 151 -19.41 -16.53 2.70
C ALA A 151 -20.81 -17.13 2.52
N GLN A 152 -21.13 -17.57 1.29
CA GLN A 152 -22.32 -18.36 1.00
C GLN A 152 -22.12 -19.84 1.39
N GLN A 153 -20.89 -20.30 1.40
CA GLN A 153 -20.50 -21.67 1.75
C GLN A 153 -19.16 -21.65 2.48
N VAL A 154 -19.06 -22.44 3.54
CA VAL A 154 -17.84 -22.69 4.28
C VAL A 154 -17.43 -24.14 4.09
N VAL A 155 -16.17 -24.35 3.68
CA VAL A 155 -15.60 -25.68 3.46
C VAL A 155 -14.32 -25.82 4.28
N GLU A 156 -14.21 -26.91 5.02
CA GLU A 156 -13.00 -27.23 5.79
C GLU A 156 -12.10 -28.18 4.99
N GLN A 157 -10.81 -27.85 4.93
CA GLN A 157 -9.78 -28.72 4.39
C GLN A 157 -8.80 -29.09 5.49
N ILE A 158 -8.94 -30.29 6.03
CA ILE A 158 -8.18 -30.76 7.20
C ILE A 158 -6.92 -31.55 6.78
N ILE A 159 -6.87 -32.01 5.54
CA ILE A 159 -5.79 -32.83 5.02
C ILE A 159 -4.52 -32.00 4.82
N ARG A 160 -3.43 -32.44 5.49
CA ARG A 160 -2.09 -31.91 5.28
C ARG A 160 -1.26 -32.90 4.42
N PRO A 161 -1.20 -32.73 3.10
CA PRO A 161 -0.59 -33.70 2.18
C PRO A 161 0.93 -33.80 2.28
N THR A 162 1.58 -32.81 2.92
CA THR A 162 3.04 -32.79 3.08
C THR A 162 3.60 -33.85 4.01
N GLY A 163 2.76 -34.44 4.88
CA GLY A 163 3.20 -35.38 5.92
C GLY A 163 4.10 -34.78 7.02
N LEU A 164 4.34 -33.46 6.97
CA LEU A 164 5.11 -32.77 7.99
C LEU A 164 4.23 -32.52 9.23
N LEU A 165 4.73 -32.92 10.38
CA LEU A 165 4.09 -32.63 11.67
C LEU A 165 4.27 -31.16 12.05
N ASP A 166 3.37 -30.64 12.88
CA ASP A 166 3.54 -29.34 13.49
C ASP A 166 4.82 -29.34 14.38
N PRO A 167 5.54 -28.21 14.44
CA PRO A 167 6.72 -28.12 15.28
C PRO A 167 6.34 -28.30 16.75
N GLN A 168 7.25 -28.94 17.51
CA GLN A 168 7.06 -29.04 18.93
C GLN A 168 7.25 -27.67 19.58
N ILE A 169 6.27 -27.25 20.40
CA ILE A 169 6.29 -25.95 21.08
C ILE A 169 6.69 -26.14 22.53
N GLU A 170 7.68 -25.40 22.98
CA GLU A 170 8.11 -25.35 24.38
C GLU A 170 7.97 -23.92 24.91
N ILE A 171 7.25 -23.76 26.03
CA ILE A 171 7.06 -22.46 26.69
C ILE A 171 8.06 -22.37 27.85
N ARG A 172 8.91 -21.34 27.84
CA ARG A 172 9.94 -21.10 28.80
C ARG A 172 9.74 -19.83 29.62
N PRO A 173 10.25 -19.71 30.85
CA PRO A 173 10.11 -18.52 31.68
C PRO A 173 10.81 -17.31 31.07
N ILE A 174 10.22 -16.10 31.29
CA ILE A 174 10.80 -14.83 30.83
C ILE A 174 12.10 -14.49 31.56
N LYS A 175 12.22 -14.89 32.85
CA LYS A 175 13.42 -14.63 33.66
C LYS A 175 14.60 -15.43 33.11
N GLY A 176 15.68 -14.75 32.70
CA GLY A 176 16.85 -15.36 32.10
C GLY A 176 16.69 -15.77 30.64
N GLN A 177 15.62 -15.29 29.96
CA GLN A 177 15.31 -15.69 28.59
C GLN A 177 16.43 -15.43 27.56
N ILE A 178 17.25 -14.39 27.77
CA ILE A 178 18.35 -14.08 26.84
C ILE A 178 19.47 -15.09 26.96
N ASP A 179 19.87 -15.45 28.18
CA ASP A 179 20.93 -16.45 28.42
C ASP A 179 20.47 -17.83 27.93
N ASP A 180 19.23 -18.19 28.18
CA ASP A 180 18.61 -19.41 27.69
C ASP A 180 18.57 -19.43 26.14
N LEU A 181 18.12 -18.37 25.52
CA LEU A 181 18.11 -18.23 24.05
C LEU A 181 19.52 -18.38 23.46
N LEU A 182 20.51 -17.71 24.05
CA LEU A 182 21.91 -17.82 23.59
C LEU A 182 22.45 -19.25 23.73
N SER A 183 22.08 -19.93 24.80
CA SER A 183 22.42 -21.34 24.98
C SER A 183 21.84 -22.23 23.88
N GLU A 184 20.58 -22.05 23.55
CA GLU A 184 19.91 -22.79 22.46
C GLU A 184 20.50 -22.47 21.09
N ILE A 185 20.77 -21.20 20.82
CA ILE A 185 21.43 -20.77 19.57
C ILE A 185 22.77 -21.46 19.41
N ASN A 186 23.59 -21.53 20.48
CA ASN A 186 24.90 -22.16 20.43
C ASN A 186 24.81 -23.67 20.15
N LYS A 187 23.82 -24.36 20.74
CA LYS A 187 23.59 -25.79 20.47
C LYS A 187 23.24 -26.05 19.00
N VAL A 188 22.30 -25.26 18.46
CA VAL A 188 21.86 -25.41 17.08
C VAL A 188 22.99 -25.05 16.11
N ALA A 189 23.75 -23.98 16.40
CA ALA A 189 24.91 -23.60 15.60
C ALA A 189 26.00 -24.65 15.59
N ALA A 190 26.25 -25.31 16.73
CA ALA A 190 27.20 -26.41 16.81
C ALA A 190 26.79 -27.65 16.00
N ALA A 191 25.47 -27.82 15.80
CA ALA A 191 24.92 -28.84 14.90
C ALA A 191 24.93 -28.41 13.40
N ASN A 192 25.48 -27.24 13.10
CA ASN A 192 25.49 -26.63 11.76
C ASN A 192 24.06 -26.36 11.19
N GLU A 193 23.12 -26.09 12.10
CA GLU A 193 21.74 -25.75 11.79
C GLU A 193 21.47 -24.23 11.98
N ARG A 194 20.25 -23.78 11.74
CA ARG A 194 19.88 -22.35 11.79
C ARG A 194 18.79 -22.10 12.81
N VAL A 195 18.84 -20.92 13.44
CA VAL A 195 17.82 -20.43 14.38
C VAL A 195 17.19 -19.18 13.80
N LEU A 196 15.86 -19.10 13.87
CA LEU A 196 15.10 -17.88 13.59
C LEU A 196 14.60 -17.31 14.91
N VAL A 197 14.99 -16.07 15.21
CA VAL A 197 14.54 -15.35 16.40
C VAL A 197 13.63 -14.22 15.98
N THR A 198 12.41 -14.21 16.51
CA THR A 198 11.42 -13.14 16.25
C THR A 198 11.12 -12.38 17.53
N THR A 199 10.92 -11.07 17.42
CA THR A 199 10.56 -10.19 18.54
C THR A 199 9.37 -9.32 18.16
N LEU A 200 8.60 -8.89 19.16
CA LEU A 200 7.44 -8.01 18.95
C LEU A 200 7.85 -6.58 18.60
N THR A 201 9.03 -6.13 19.01
CA THR A 201 9.53 -4.78 18.83
C THR A 201 10.99 -4.78 18.36
N LYS A 202 11.40 -3.67 17.73
CA LYS A 202 12.80 -3.45 17.30
C LYS A 202 13.68 -2.83 18.38
N ARG A 203 13.31 -2.92 19.64
CA ARG A 203 14.10 -2.38 20.76
C ARG A 203 15.13 -3.37 21.25
#